data_4b02d4e8e4a43208d47e1fec4d5325ff
#
_entry.id   4b02d4e8e4a43208d47e1fec4d5325ff
#
_cell.length_a   1.000
_cell.length_b   1.000
_cell.length_c   1.000
_cell.angle_alpha   90.00
_cell.angle_beta   90.00
_cell.angle_gamma   90.00
#
_symmetry.space_group_name_H-M   'P 1'
#
loop_
_entity.id
_entity.type
_entity.pdbx_description
1 polymer ?
#
loop_
_entity_poly.entity_id
_entity_poly.type
_entity_poly.pdbx_seq_one_letter_code
_entity_poly.pdbx_strand_id
1 'polypeptide(L)'
;METIAAIATAQSPSAIGIVRLSGEETRRVLAALFTPANGMAVEALPYRRMTYGDIRSADGTLLDRGMAVCFSAAHSYTGEESAELHCHGSPVVLSEVLQAAFAAGARQARPGEFTQRAFLNGKLDLTEAEAVIDLIDAETAESARNAAAQLSGALRRPIESVYDKLLDVSSRFYAVVDYPDEDIEDLSREETERMLLCCEETLSDLLGTFARGKVLKNGVATAIIGAPNAGKSSLLNALVGFDRAIVTDIAGTTRDTVEEKATVGGVLLRLIDTAGLHETDDLVEQLGVERSKKAVEDADPVSYTHLR
;
A
#
# COMPACT_ATOMS: atom_id res chain seq x y z
N MET A 1 6.51 -15.45 18.10
CA MET A 1 5.10 -15.24 17.67
C MET A 1 4.62 -16.44 16.86
N GLU A 2 3.30 -16.71 16.83
CA GLU A 2 2.73 -17.79 16.00
C GLU A 2 3.14 -17.63 14.53
N THR A 3 3.42 -18.76 13.88
CA THR A 3 3.73 -18.75 12.44
C THR A 3 2.48 -18.52 11.62
N ILE A 4 2.52 -17.55 10.75
CA ILE A 4 1.44 -17.18 9.83
C ILE A 4 1.77 -17.56 8.40
N ALA A 5 0.72 -17.81 7.61
CA ALA A 5 0.81 -18.08 6.18
C ALA A 5 -0.27 -17.33 5.40
N ALA A 6 0.06 -16.89 4.19
CA ALA A 6 -0.90 -16.36 3.23
C ALA A 6 -0.39 -16.48 1.79
N ILE A 7 -1.31 -16.46 0.83
CA ILE A 7 -1.00 -16.22 -0.58
C ILE A 7 -0.60 -14.75 -0.72
N ALA A 8 0.61 -14.50 -1.20
CA ALA A 8 1.21 -13.16 -1.31
C ALA A 8 1.05 -12.54 -2.72
N THR A 9 0.55 -13.28 -3.69
CA THR A 9 0.27 -12.84 -5.06
C THR A 9 -1.23 -12.72 -5.31
N ALA A 10 -1.61 -12.08 -6.42
CA ALA A 10 -3.02 -12.02 -6.82
C ALA A 10 -3.63 -13.43 -6.98
N GLN A 11 -4.91 -13.56 -6.67
CA GLN A 11 -5.64 -14.83 -6.75
C GLN A 11 -6.23 -15.11 -8.15
N SER A 12 -5.67 -14.50 -9.19
CA SER A 12 -5.99 -14.80 -10.58
C SER A 12 -4.98 -15.77 -11.17
N PRO A 13 -5.35 -16.58 -12.19
CA PRO A 13 -4.40 -17.45 -12.89
C PRO A 13 -3.19 -16.67 -13.41
N SER A 14 -1.99 -17.13 -13.04
CA SER A 14 -0.73 -16.48 -13.40
C SER A 14 0.37 -17.54 -13.57
N ALA A 15 1.52 -17.16 -14.13
CA ALA A 15 2.64 -18.08 -14.28
C ALA A 15 3.25 -18.49 -12.94
N ILE A 16 3.28 -17.57 -11.97
CA ILE A 16 3.89 -17.77 -10.63
C ILE A 16 2.92 -17.28 -9.58
N GLY A 17 2.75 -18.08 -8.53
CA GLY A 17 2.08 -17.70 -7.29
C GLY A 17 2.98 -17.95 -6.09
N ILE A 18 2.82 -17.18 -5.03
CA ILE A 18 3.69 -17.23 -3.85
C ILE A 18 2.82 -17.45 -2.59
N VAL A 19 3.17 -18.47 -1.82
CA VAL A 19 2.70 -18.65 -0.44
C VAL A 19 3.83 -18.22 0.49
N ARG A 20 3.55 -17.26 1.37
CA ARG A 20 4.52 -16.68 2.32
C ARG A 20 4.25 -17.18 3.73
N LEU A 21 5.31 -17.49 4.45
CA LEU A 21 5.34 -17.90 5.85
C LEU A 21 6.15 -16.87 6.66
N SER A 22 5.75 -16.57 7.91
CA SER A 22 6.54 -15.77 8.86
C SER A 22 6.25 -16.19 10.29
N GLY A 23 7.29 -16.33 11.11
CA GLY A 23 7.21 -16.69 12.52
C GLY A 23 8.28 -17.71 12.93
N GLU A 24 8.28 -18.07 14.22
CA GLU A 24 9.31 -18.90 14.84
C GLU A 24 9.41 -20.31 14.24
N GLU A 25 8.27 -20.91 13.86
CA GLU A 25 8.18 -22.27 13.34
C GLU A 25 8.26 -22.35 11.81
N THR A 26 8.67 -21.26 11.13
CA THR A 26 8.67 -21.17 9.67
C THR A 26 9.40 -22.32 9.00
N ARG A 27 10.61 -22.69 9.49
CA ARG A 27 11.38 -23.80 8.91
C ARG A 27 10.72 -25.15 9.14
N ARG A 28 10.14 -25.37 10.31
CA ARG A 28 9.43 -26.61 10.64
C ARG A 28 8.21 -26.79 9.72
N VAL A 29 7.42 -25.70 9.54
CA VAL A 29 6.29 -25.72 8.61
C VAL A 29 6.75 -25.96 7.18
N LEU A 30 7.82 -25.26 6.74
CA LEU A 30 8.38 -25.45 5.40
C LEU A 30 8.88 -26.89 5.18
N ALA A 31 9.54 -27.50 6.18
CA ALA A 31 10.03 -28.87 6.09
C ALA A 31 8.92 -29.92 5.94
N ALA A 32 7.72 -29.62 6.45
CA ALA A 32 6.56 -30.49 6.26
C ALA A 32 5.98 -30.41 4.84
N LEU A 33 6.23 -29.31 4.11
CA LEU A 33 5.63 -29.07 2.79
C LEU A 33 6.62 -29.24 1.64
N PHE A 34 7.92 -29.04 1.87
CA PHE A 34 8.90 -28.88 0.81
C PHE A 34 10.02 -29.90 0.92
N THR A 35 10.29 -30.59 -0.19
CA THR A 35 11.41 -31.54 -0.32
C THR A 35 12.40 -31.02 -1.36
N PRO A 36 13.57 -30.51 -0.96
CA PRO A 36 14.59 -30.02 -1.89
C PRO A 36 15.09 -31.11 -2.83
N ALA A 37 15.14 -30.82 -4.14
CA ALA A 37 15.60 -31.76 -5.16
C ALA A 37 17.08 -32.13 -5.05
N ASN A 38 17.88 -31.29 -4.34
CA ASN A 38 19.30 -31.53 -4.09
C ASN A 38 19.56 -32.43 -2.86
N GLY A 39 18.52 -32.95 -2.22
CA GLY A 39 18.62 -33.82 -1.05
C GLY A 39 19.03 -33.15 0.26
N MET A 40 19.14 -31.82 0.29
CA MET A 40 19.43 -31.09 1.54
C MET A 40 18.20 -31.09 2.46
N ALA A 41 18.44 -31.13 3.76
CA ALA A 41 17.37 -30.86 4.72
C ALA A 41 16.95 -29.39 4.65
N VAL A 42 15.65 -29.08 4.89
CA VAL A 42 15.12 -27.71 4.84
C VAL A 42 15.80 -26.80 5.87
N GLU A 43 16.15 -27.34 7.03
CA GLU A 43 16.87 -26.65 8.10
C GLU A 43 18.26 -26.15 7.66
N ALA A 44 18.87 -26.87 6.71
CA ALA A 44 20.18 -26.55 6.16
C ALA A 44 20.13 -25.65 4.92
N LEU A 45 18.95 -25.29 4.44
CA LEU A 45 18.83 -24.40 3.28
C LEU A 45 19.46 -23.03 3.58
N PRO A 46 20.31 -22.55 2.67
CA PRO A 46 20.92 -21.23 2.83
C PRO A 46 19.87 -20.11 2.70
N TYR A 47 19.98 -19.09 3.53
CA TYR A 47 19.12 -17.91 3.44
C TYR A 47 19.33 -17.15 2.12
N ARG A 48 18.26 -16.58 1.59
CA ARG A 48 18.24 -15.75 0.39
C ARG A 48 18.70 -16.47 -0.88
N ARG A 49 18.59 -17.79 -0.89
CA ARG A 49 18.89 -18.62 -2.06
C ARG A 49 17.67 -19.47 -2.41
N MET A 50 17.23 -19.36 -3.65
CA MET A 50 16.14 -20.19 -4.16
C MET A 50 16.61 -21.64 -4.34
N THR A 51 15.80 -22.57 -3.89
CA THR A 51 16.04 -23.99 -3.99
C THR A 51 14.85 -24.66 -4.67
N TYR A 52 15.11 -25.41 -5.73
CA TYR A 52 14.09 -26.18 -6.44
C TYR A 52 13.73 -27.46 -5.68
N GLY A 53 12.45 -27.85 -5.69
CA GLY A 53 11.99 -29.07 -5.02
C GLY A 53 10.52 -29.38 -5.27
N ASP A 54 10.08 -30.45 -4.63
CA ASP A 54 8.69 -30.91 -4.64
C ASP A 54 7.93 -30.23 -3.48
N ILE A 55 6.72 -29.75 -3.75
CA ILE A 55 5.78 -29.20 -2.76
C ILE A 55 4.69 -30.26 -2.56
N ARG A 56 4.50 -30.68 -1.31
CA ARG A 56 3.62 -31.81 -0.93
C ARG A 56 2.66 -31.42 0.18
N SER A 57 1.51 -32.08 0.20
CA SER A 57 0.58 -32.04 1.34
C SER A 57 1.05 -32.93 2.48
N ALA A 58 0.37 -32.83 3.64
CA ALA A 58 0.70 -33.58 4.85
C ALA A 58 0.63 -35.11 4.67
N ASP A 59 -0.18 -35.61 3.74
CA ASP A 59 -0.30 -37.04 3.37
C ASP A 59 0.76 -37.49 2.34
N GLY A 60 1.66 -36.58 1.91
CA GLY A 60 2.71 -36.84 0.95
C GLY A 60 2.30 -36.67 -0.51
N THR A 61 1.06 -36.28 -0.81
CA THR A 61 0.62 -36.04 -2.19
C THR A 61 1.38 -34.88 -2.79
N LEU A 62 1.89 -35.03 -4.01
CA LEU A 62 2.56 -33.97 -4.77
C LEU A 62 1.53 -32.92 -5.19
N LEU A 63 1.68 -31.69 -4.70
CA LEU A 63 0.84 -30.56 -5.05
C LEU A 63 1.43 -29.77 -6.21
N ASP A 64 2.76 -29.56 -6.19
CA ASP A 64 3.46 -28.80 -7.23
C ASP A 64 4.97 -29.09 -7.21
N ARG A 65 5.68 -28.60 -8.21
CA ARG A 65 7.13 -28.48 -8.26
C ARG A 65 7.52 -27.03 -8.43
N GLY A 66 8.23 -26.51 -7.47
CA GLY A 66 8.52 -25.08 -7.40
C GLY A 66 9.82 -24.77 -6.70
N MET A 67 9.91 -23.57 -6.18
CA MET A 67 11.10 -23.12 -5.44
C MET A 67 10.72 -22.66 -4.05
N ALA A 68 11.64 -22.86 -3.11
CA ALA A 68 11.56 -22.27 -1.77
C ALA A 68 12.73 -21.33 -1.53
N VAL A 69 12.49 -20.26 -0.79
CA VAL A 69 13.52 -19.35 -0.28
C VAL A 69 13.25 -19.03 1.18
N CYS A 70 14.30 -19.04 2.01
CA CYS A 70 14.23 -18.69 3.42
C CYS A 70 14.95 -17.37 3.69
N PHE A 71 14.42 -16.59 4.65
CA PHE A 71 15.00 -15.33 5.11
C PHE A 71 15.17 -15.39 6.63
N SER A 72 16.37 -15.02 7.11
CA SER A 72 16.58 -14.84 8.55
C SER A 72 15.85 -13.60 9.05
N ALA A 73 15.55 -13.54 10.34
CA ALA A 73 14.87 -12.38 10.96
C ALA A 73 15.55 -11.05 10.62
N ALA A 74 16.87 -10.99 10.62
CA ALA A 74 17.59 -9.76 10.29
C ALA A 74 17.37 -9.26 8.85
N HIS A 75 17.06 -10.17 7.91
CA HIS A 75 16.96 -9.88 6.48
C HIS A 75 15.60 -10.23 5.87
N SER A 76 14.59 -10.46 6.70
CA SER A 76 13.23 -10.70 6.28
C SER A 76 12.44 -9.38 6.23
N TYR A 77 11.30 -9.40 5.56
CA TYR A 77 10.36 -8.28 5.54
C TYR A 77 9.75 -8.01 6.91
N THR A 78 9.34 -9.06 7.63
CA THR A 78 8.64 -8.96 8.90
C THR A 78 9.54 -8.76 10.12
N GLY A 79 10.87 -8.93 9.99
CA GLY A 79 11.77 -8.99 11.13
C GLY A 79 11.73 -10.33 11.87
N GLU A 80 10.98 -11.31 11.38
CA GLU A 80 10.95 -12.70 11.86
C GLU A 80 11.57 -13.64 10.84
N GLU A 81 11.88 -14.88 11.21
CA GLU A 81 12.21 -15.89 10.22
C GLU A 81 11.03 -16.06 9.26
N SER A 82 11.31 -16.03 7.96
CA SER A 82 10.28 -16.13 6.94
C SER A 82 10.72 -17.02 5.78
N ALA A 83 9.74 -17.55 5.05
CA ALA A 83 9.96 -18.31 3.84
C ALA A 83 8.91 -18.01 2.80
N GLU A 84 9.27 -18.24 1.55
CA GLU A 84 8.35 -18.18 0.42
C GLU A 84 8.43 -19.46 -0.38
N LEU A 85 7.25 -20.00 -0.74
CA LEU A 85 7.07 -21.08 -1.70
C LEU A 85 6.56 -20.46 -3.00
N HIS A 86 7.37 -20.55 -4.05
CA HIS A 86 7.04 -20.11 -5.40
C HIS A 86 6.49 -21.28 -6.18
N CYS A 87 5.19 -21.26 -6.41
CA CYS A 87 4.40 -22.28 -7.08
C CYS A 87 3.98 -21.83 -8.48
N HIS A 88 3.42 -22.72 -9.28
CA HIS A 88 2.62 -22.29 -10.42
C HIS A 88 1.38 -21.53 -9.90
N GLY A 89 1.04 -20.43 -10.60
CA GLY A 89 0.02 -19.47 -10.16
C GLY A 89 -1.43 -19.92 -10.38
N SER A 90 -1.72 -21.21 -10.17
CA SER A 90 -3.10 -21.70 -10.14
C SER A 90 -3.72 -21.39 -8.79
N PRO A 91 -4.88 -20.68 -8.73
CA PRO A 91 -5.58 -20.42 -7.45
C PRO A 91 -5.86 -21.70 -6.65
N VAL A 92 -6.13 -22.81 -7.33
CA VAL A 92 -6.38 -24.11 -6.68
C VAL A 92 -5.10 -24.64 -6.05
N VAL A 93 -3.98 -24.66 -6.78
CA VAL A 93 -2.68 -25.11 -6.24
C VAL A 93 -2.25 -24.26 -5.05
N LEU A 94 -2.37 -22.94 -5.16
CA LEU A 94 -2.01 -22.03 -4.07
C LEU A 94 -2.88 -22.24 -2.82
N SER A 95 -4.18 -22.51 -3.02
CA SER A 95 -5.09 -22.86 -1.91
C SER A 95 -4.69 -24.16 -1.23
N GLU A 96 -4.37 -25.22 -2.00
CA GLU A 96 -3.93 -26.51 -1.46
C GLU A 96 -2.61 -26.39 -0.67
N VAL A 97 -1.64 -25.64 -1.22
CA VAL A 97 -0.35 -25.37 -0.53
C VAL A 97 -0.58 -24.58 0.77
N LEU A 98 -1.49 -23.61 0.75
CA LEU A 98 -1.84 -22.84 1.96
C LEU A 98 -2.51 -23.72 3.01
N GLN A 99 -3.45 -24.60 2.62
CA GLN A 99 -4.08 -25.57 3.53
C GLN A 99 -3.07 -26.56 4.11
N ALA A 100 -2.10 -27.02 3.29
CA ALA A 100 -1.02 -27.85 3.78
C ALA A 100 -0.16 -27.11 4.83
N ALA A 101 0.10 -25.81 4.65
CA ALA A 101 0.80 -24.99 5.64
C ALA A 101 0.01 -24.89 6.96
N PHE A 102 -1.32 -24.78 6.91
CA PHE A 102 -2.15 -24.79 8.11
C PHE A 102 -2.13 -26.15 8.81
N ALA A 103 -2.21 -27.23 8.06
CA ALA A 103 -2.08 -28.59 8.61
C ALA A 103 -0.72 -28.81 9.28
N ALA A 104 0.35 -28.16 8.80
CA ALA A 104 1.69 -28.18 9.37
C ALA A 104 1.84 -27.27 10.60
N GLY A 105 0.81 -26.50 10.99
CA GLY A 105 0.78 -25.67 12.20
C GLY A 105 0.96 -24.16 11.97
N ALA A 106 0.93 -23.68 10.73
CA ALA A 106 0.77 -22.28 10.47
C ALA A 106 -0.70 -21.85 10.67
N ARG A 107 -0.92 -20.60 11.00
CA ARG A 107 -2.24 -19.99 11.02
C ARG A 107 -2.41 -19.04 9.83
N GLN A 108 -3.63 -18.81 9.39
CA GLN A 108 -3.89 -17.79 8.37
C GLN A 108 -3.48 -16.39 8.87
N ALA A 109 -2.74 -15.66 8.05
CA ALA A 109 -2.45 -14.26 8.30
C ALA A 109 -3.73 -13.41 8.16
N ARG A 110 -3.89 -12.45 9.05
CA ARG A 110 -4.92 -11.40 8.91
C ARG A 110 -4.51 -10.42 7.80
N PRO A 111 -5.46 -9.69 7.18
CA PRO A 111 -5.13 -8.62 6.25
C PRO A 111 -4.11 -7.64 6.86
N GLY A 112 -3.03 -7.35 6.11
CA GLY A 112 -1.96 -6.46 6.57
C GLY A 112 -1.03 -7.00 7.66
N GLU A 113 -1.20 -8.25 8.14
CA GLU A 113 -0.44 -8.74 9.31
C GLU A 113 1.08 -8.82 9.07
N PHE A 114 1.53 -9.13 7.86
CA PHE A 114 2.97 -9.12 7.55
C PHE A 114 3.56 -7.70 7.71
N THR A 115 2.88 -6.67 7.23
CA THR A 115 3.29 -5.27 7.37
C THR A 115 3.18 -4.81 8.83
N GLN A 116 2.14 -5.22 9.55
CA GLN A 116 2.01 -4.97 10.97
C GLN A 116 3.19 -5.55 11.77
N ARG A 117 3.63 -6.77 11.47
CA ARG A 117 4.80 -7.39 12.11
C ARG A 117 6.10 -6.66 11.74
N ALA A 118 6.23 -6.24 10.48
CA ALA A 118 7.36 -5.43 10.05
C ALA A 118 7.46 -4.12 10.86
N PHE A 119 6.35 -3.44 11.09
CA PHE A 119 6.28 -2.25 11.93
C PHE A 119 6.63 -2.57 13.40
N LEU A 120 6.02 -3.58 14.01
CA LEU A 120 6.26 -3.95 15.40
C LEU A 120 7.72 -4.39 15.65
N ASN A 121 8.38 -4.96 14.66
CA ASN A 121 9.77 -5.38 14.72
C ASN A 121 10.76 -4.29 14.25
N GLY A 122 10.30 -3.06 14.05
CA GLY A 122 11.14 -1.90 13.69
C GLY A 122 11.75 -1.96 12.29
N LYS A 123 11.15 -2.75 11.37
CA LYS A 123 11.58 -2.82 9.96
C LYS A 123 11.01 -1.67 9.13
N LEU A 124 9.83 -1.20 9.50
CA LEU A 124 9.12 -0.08 8.90
C LEU A 124 8.64 0.84 10.02
N ASP A 125 8.55 2.12 9.75
CA ASP A 125 7.78 3.03 10.59
C ASP A 125 6.29 3.03 10.16
N LEU A 126 5.45 3.82 10.85
CA LEU A 126 4.03 3.86 10.57
C LEU A 126 3.73 4.45 9.18
N THR A 127 4.48 5.50 8.77
CA THR A 127 4.29 6.17 7.48
C THR A 127 4.74 5.28 6.32
N GLU A 128 5.82 4.52 6.51
CA GLU A 128 6.31 3.51 5.57
C GLU A 128 5.33 2.34 5.46
N ALA A 129 4.73 1.90 6.59
CA ALA A 129 3.73 0.83 6.59
C ALA A 129 2.45 1.23 5.85
N GLU A 130 1.99 2.48 5.98
CA GLU A 130 0.87 3.03 5.20
C GLU A 130 1.22 3.13 3.71
N ALA A 131 2.45 3.55 3.39
CA ALA A 131 2.89 3.68 2.01
C ALA A 131 2.93 2.34 1.24
N VAL A 132 3.03 1.18 1.94
CA VAL A 132 2.96 -0.14 1.29
C VAL A 132 1.62 -0.34 0.59
N ILE A 133 0.49 -0.05 1.28
CA ILE A 133 -0.83 -0.21 0.66
C ILE A 133 -1.06 0.83 -0.43
N ASP A 134 -0.60 2.07 -0.23
CA ASP A 134 -0.70 3.13 -1.23
C ASP A 134 0.06 2.78 -2.52
N LEU A 135 1.20 2.07 -2.39
CA LEU A 135 1.96 1.60 -3.55
C LEU A 135 1.26 0.45 -4.28
N ILE A 136 0.62 -0.47 -3.54
CA ILE A 136 -0.14 -1.59 -4.11
C ILE A 136 -1.38 -1.08 -4.85
N ASP A 137 -2.08 -0.11 -4.28
CA ASP A 137 -3.32 0.46 -4.80
C ASP A 137 -3.10 1.60 -5.81
N ALA A 138 -1.84 1.94 -6.10
CA ALA A 138 -1.53 3.04 -7.02
C ALA A 138 -2.05 2.78 -8.44
N GLU A 139 -2.92 3.66 -8.91
CA GLU A 139 -3.54 3.56 -10.24
C GLU A 139 -2.84 4.43 -11.31
N THR A 140 -1.90 5.29 -10.90
CA THR A 140 -1.11 6.12 -11.81
C THR A 140 0.38 6.02 -11.50
N ALA A 141 1.23 6.29 -12.50
CA ALA A 141 2.68 6.32 -12.29
C ALA A 141 3.11 7.38 -11.25
N GLU A 142 2.41 8.52 -11.19
CA GLU A 142 2.69 9.57 -10.22
C GLU A 142 2.31 9.13 -8.80
N SER A 143 1.15 8.46 -8.63
CA SER A 143 0.73 7.89 -7.35
C SER A 143 1.76 6.84 -6.87
N ALA A 144 2.17 5.93 -7.75
CA ALA A 144 3.17 4.92 -7.42
C ALA A 144 4.52 5.54 -7.02
N ARG A 145 4.99 6.58 -7.73
CA ARG A 145 6.23 7.29 -7.37
C ARG A 145 6.13 7.98 -6.02
N ASN A 146 4.98 8.61 -5.72
CA ASN A 146 4.74 9.25 -4.44
C ASN A 146 4.77 8.24 -3.29
N ALA A 147 4.05 7.12 -3.43
CA ALA A 147 4.05 6.04 -2.44
C ALA A 147 5.45 5.41 -2.26
N ALA A 148 6.19 5.18 -3.35
CA ALA A 148 7.56 4.68 -3.28
C ALA A 148 8.53 5.67 -2.57
N ALA A 149 8.35 6.97 -2.77
CA ALA A 149 9.11 7.99 -2.05
C ALA A 149 8.81 7.97 -0.54
N GLN A 150 7.53 7.84 -0.15
CA GLN A 150 7.14 7.70 1.25
C GLN A 150 7.71 6.42 1.87
N LEU A 151 7.62 5.28 1.18
CA LEU A 151 8.22 4.02 1.59
C LEU A 151 9.76 4.11 1.75
N SER A 152 10.39 5.06 1.07
CA SER A 152 11.83 5.37 1.19
C SER A 152 12.14 6.41 2.28
N GLY A 153 11.18 6.77 3.13
CA GLY A 153 11.35 7.70 4.25
C GLY A 153 11.30 9.20 3.87
N ALA A 154 10.65 9.55 2.76
CA ALA A 154 10.55 10.97 2.35
C ALA A 154 9.80 11.84 3.37
N LEU A 155 8.81 11.27 4.08
CA LEU A 155 8.10 11.95 5.16
C LEU A 155 8.82 11.81 6.50
N ARG A 156 9.38 10.63 6.77
CA ARG A 156 10.06 10.30 8.01
C ARG A 156 11.24 11.23 8.31
N ARG A 157 12.17 11.38 7.34
CA ARG A 157 13.43 12.10 7.57
C ARG A 157 13.26 13.57 8.01
N PRO A 158 12.39 14.39 7.39
CA PRO A 158 12.14 15.75 7.86
C PRO A 158 11.54 15.78 9.27
N ILE A 159 10.62 14.85 9.59
CA ILE A 159 9.99 14.76 10.92
C ILE A 159 11.01 14.35 11.97
N GLU A 160 11.86 13.35 11.72
CA GLU A 160 12.96 12.97 12.61
C GLU A 160 13.93 14.13 12.83
N SER A 161 14.28 14.88 11.78
CA SER A 161 15.15 16.07 11.91
C SER A 161 14.54 17.15 12.81
N VAL A 162 13.22 17.37 12.73
CA VAL A 162 12.51 18.30 13.63
C VAL A 162 12.52 17.76 15.05
N TYR A 163 12.20 16.48 15.23
CA TYR A 163 12.20 15.82 16.54
C TYR A 163 13.57 15.92 17.23
N ASP A 164 14.66 15.62 16.52
CA ASP A 164 16.03 15.65 17.05
C ASP A 164 16.43 17.07 17.48
N LYS A 165 16.06 18.10 16.71
CA LYS A 165 16.29 19.50 17.06
C LYS A 165 15.53 19.91 18.31
N LEU A 166 14.26 19.54 18.43
CA LEU A 166 13.45 19.83 19.60
C LEU A 166 13.96 19.08 20.85
N LEU A 167 14.42 17.84 20.66
CA LEU A 167 15.02 17.05 21.71
C LEU A 167 16.33 17.68 22.20
N ASP A 168 17.18 18.18 21.29
CA ASP A 168 18.43 18.88 21.63
C ASP A 168 18.15 20.14 22.47
N VAL A 169 17.22 20.99 22.02
CA VAL A 169 16.80 22.20 22.77
C VAL A 169 16.29 21.81 24.16
N SER A 170 15.39 20.83 24.23
CA SER A 170 14.81 20.38 25.50
C SER A 170 15.86 19.80 26.44
N SER A 171 16.77 18.97 25.94
CA SER A 171 17.81 18.32 26.74
C SER A 171 18.79 19.33 27.32
N ARG A 172 19.22 20.32 26.54
CA ARG A 172 20.11 21.40 27.02
C ARG A 172 19.42 22.27 28.07
N PHE A 173 18.13 22.61 27.84
CA PHE A 173 17.36 23.38 28.83
C PHE A 173 17.27 22.64 30.16
N TYR A 174 16.94 21.36 30.16
CA TYR A 174 16.87 20.56 31.38
C TYR A 174 18.24 20.39 32.03
N ALA A 175 19.31 20.22 31.28
CA ALA A 175 20.66 20.10 31.83
C ALA A 175 21.05 21.36 32.63
N VAL A 176 20.77 22.55 32.12
CA VAL A 176 21.04 23.81 32.85
C VAL A 176 20.17 23.97 34.10
N VAL A 177 18.90 23.55 34.04
CA VAL A 177 17.97 23.62 35.18
C VAL A 177 18.35 22.64 36.30
N ASP A 178 18.74 21.41 35.91
CA ASP A 178 19.03 20.33 36.87
C ASP A 178 20.44 20.46 37.49
N TYR A 179 21.37 21.11 36.78
CA TYR A 179 22.78 21.27 37.21
C TYR A 179 23.23 22.73 37.14
N PRO A 180 22.61 23.63 37.96
CA PRO A 180 22.87 25.09 37.91
C PRO A 180 24.28 25.48 38.35
N ASP A 181 25.01 24.61 39.06
CA ASP A 181 26.37 24.83 39.52
C ASP A 181 27.45 24.31 38.56
N GLU A 182 27.06 23.69 37.44
CA GLU A 182 27.98 23.22 36.43
C GLU A 182 28.06 24.23 35.26
N ASP A 183 29.27 24.45 34.72
CA ASP A 183 29.48 25.33 33.55
C ASP A 183 28.93 24.65 32.24
N ILE A 184 27.62 24.41 32.21
CA ILE A 184 26.93 23.90 30.99
C ILE A 184 26.60 25.09 30.11
N GLU A 185 27.09 25.07 28.88
CA GLU A 185 26.71 26.09 27.87
C GLU A 185 25.19 26.05 27.64
N ASP A 186 24.52 27.13 28.10
CA ASP A 186 23.10 27.34 27.79
C ASP A 186 22.91 27.74 26.34
N LEU A 187 21.79 27.34 25.77
CA LEU A 187 21.34 27.88 24.50
C LEU A 187 20.93 29.32 24.66
N SER A 188 21.51 30.24 23.91
CA SER A 188 21.03 31.62 23.89
C SER A 188 19.57 31.64 23.39
N ARG A 189 18.83 32.67 23.81
CA ARG A 189 17.45 32.85 23.34
C ARG A 189 17.37 32.91 21.82
N GLU A 190 18.33 33.60 21.21
CA GLU A 190 18.42 33.78 19.75
C GLU A 190 18.69 32.46 19.01
N GLU A 191 19.49 31.57 19.60
CA GLU A 191 19.74 30.23 19.04
C GLU A 191 18.50 29.35 19.13
N THR A 192 17.86 29.34 20.31
CA THR A 192 16.59 28.60 20.53
C THR A 192 15.52 29.06 19.55
N GLU A 193 15.31 30.37 19.42
CA GLU A 193 14.31 30.94 18.51
C GLU A 193 14.61 30.57 17.05
N ARG A 194 15.86 30.62 16.62
CA ARG A 194 16.28 30.21 15.26
C ARG A 194 16.02 28.74 14.99
N MET A 195 16.30 27.86 15.96
CA MET A 195 16.03 26.43 15.85
C MET A 195 14.52 26.15 15.74
N LEU A 196 13.70 26.80 16.55
CA LEU A 196 12.25 26.66 16.50
C LEU A 196 11.66 27.18 15.19
N LEU A 197 12.11 28.33 14.68
CA LEU A 197 11.69 28.85 13.39
C LEU A 197 12.06 27.89 12.24
N CYS A 198 13.24 27.29 12.27
CA CYS A 198 13.64 26.29 11.27
C CYS A 198 12.75 25.03 11.34
N CYS A 199 12.32 24.60 12.53
CA CYS A 199 11.38 23.49 12.69
C CYS A 199 9.99 23.86 12.14
N GLU A 200 9.50 25.07 12.42
CA GLU A 200 8.23 25.59 11.91
C GLU A 200 8.23 25.66 10.39
N GLU A 201 9.30 26.19 9.78
CA GLU A 201 9.47 26.25 8.32
C GLU A 201 9.43 24.85 7.69
N THR A 202 10.18 23.89 8.25
CA THR A 202 10.19 22.50 7.77
C THR A 202 8.79 21.87 7.81
N LEU A 203 8.05 22.07 8.90
CA LEU A 203 6.68 21.53 9.05
C LEU A 203 5.68 22.24 8.13
N SER A 204 5.85 23.56 7.94
CA SER A 204 5.01 24.35 7.03
C SER A 204 5.19 23.92 5.57
N ASP A 205 6.42 23.65 5.16
CA ASP A 205 6.72 23.12 3.82
C ASP A 205 6.08 21.75 3.59
N LEU A 206 6.17 20.85 4.59
CA LEU A 206 5.49 19.54 4.53
C LEU A 206 3.97 19.71 4.40
N LEU A 207 3.35 20.57 5.20
CA LEU A 207 1.92 20.88 5.11
C LEU A 207 1.53 21.44 3.75
N GLY A 208 2.38 22.27 3.15
CA GLY A 208 2.17 22.81 1.81
C GLY A 208 2.07 21.74 0.72
N THR A 209 2.65 20.54 0.93
CA THR A 209 2.56 19.42 -0.01
C THR A 209 1.28 18.59 0.13
N PHE A 210 0.52 18.76 1.22
CA PHE A 210 -0.62 17.89 1.58
C PHE A 210 -1.69 17.84 0.50
N ALA A 211 -2.13 18.99 -0.02
CA ALA A 211 -3.19 19.05 -1.03
C ALA A 211 -2.80 18.28 -2.31
N ARG A 212 -1.55 18.43 -2.74
CA ARG A 212 -1.01 17.68 -3.89
C ARG A 212 -0.94 16.19 -3.60
N GLY A 213 -0.45 15.79 -2.43
CA GLY A 213 -0.37 14.39 -2.01
C GLY A 213 -1.76 13.74 -1.99
N LYS A 214 -2.78 14.43 -1.47
CA LYS A 214 -4.17 13.97 -1.46
C LYS A 214 -4.68 13.71 -2.87
N VAL A 215 -4.44 14.63 -3.82
CA VAL A 215 -4.83 14.46 -5.23
C VAL A 215 -4.10 13.29 -5.88
N LEU A 216 -2.81 13.11 -5.63
CA LEU A 216 -2.06 11.99 -6.18
C LEU A 216 -2.53 10.63 -5.64
N LYS A 217 -2.87 10.55 -4.35
CA LYS A 217 -3.34 9.34 -3.69
C LYS A 217 -4.78 9.00 -4.07
N ASN A 218 -5.68 9.95 -3.93
CA ASN A 218 -7.12 9.70 -4.03
C ASN A 218 -7.70 10.00 -5.43
N GLY A 219 -6.92 10.64 -6.30
CA GLY A 219 -7.45 11.23 -7.53
C GLY A 219 -8.36 12.43 -7.26
N VAL A 220 -9.00 12.92 -8.30
CA VAL A 220 -9.96 14.02 -8.25
C VAL A 220 -11.36 13.48 -8.53
N ALA A 221 -12.26 13.63 -7.58
CA ALA A 221 -13.66 13.31 -7.76
C ALA A 221 -14.29 14.31 -8.73
N THR A 222 -14.70 13.88 -9.92
CA THR A 222 -15.10 14.73 -11.03
C THR A 222 -16.51 14.42 -11.49
N ALA A 223 -17.41 15.40 -11.46
CA ALA A 223 -18.76 15.29 -12.01
C ALA A 223 -18.84 16.00 -13.36
N ILE A 224 -19.36 15.34 -14.39
CA ILE A 224 -19.62 15.95 -15.72
C ILE A 224 -21.08 16.39 -15.77
N ILE A 225 -21.33 17.72 -15.74
CA ILE A 225 -22.66 18.28 -15.69
C ILE A 225 -22.95 19.12 -16.94
N GLY A 226 -24.18 19.11 -17.41
CA GLY A 226 -24.61 19.95 -18.56
C GLY A 226 -25.99 19.57 -19.06
N ALA A 227 -26.59 20.41 -19.91
CA ALA A 227 -27.88 20.19 -20.53
C ALA A 227 -27.92 18.87 -21.33
N PRO A 228 -29.10 18.27 -21.57
CA PRO A 228 -29.24 17.15 -22.49
C PRO A 228 -28.59 17.48 -23.85
N ASN A 229 -27.94 16.50 -24.45
CA ASN A 229 -27.24 16.63 -25.74
C ASN A 229 -26.09 17.66 -25.79
N ALA A 230 -25.57 18.12 -24.64
CA ALA A 230 -24.42 19.03 -24.58
C ALA A 230 -23.04 18.36 -24.84
N GLY A 231 -23.01 17.10 -25.25
CA GLY A 231 -21.75 16.39 -25.55
C GLY A 231 -21.06 15.73 -24.34
N LYS A 232 -21.77 15.58 -23.20
CA LYS A 232 -21.21 14.96 -21.98
C LYS A 232 -20.63 13.56 -22.22
N SER A 233 -21.41 12.69 -22.91
CA SER A 233 -20.96 11.32 -23.23
C SER A 233 -19.78 11.32 -24.22
N SER A 234 -19.71 12.29 -25.13
CA SER A 234 -18.58 12.45 -26.03
C SER A 234 -17.31 12.88 -25.29
N LEU A 235 -17.46 13.78 -24.31
CA LEU A 235 -16.35 14.20 -23.44
C LEU A 235 -15.89 13.04 -22.56
N LEU A 236 -16.82 12.30 -21.95
CA LEU A 236 -16.51 11.12 -21.16
C LEU A 236 -15.73 10.08 -21.98
N ASN A 237 -16.25 9.72 -23.17
CA ASN A 237 -15.59 8.76 -24.06
C ASN A 237 -14.21 9.25 -24.51
N ALA A 238 -14.04 10.55 -24.72
CA ALA A 238 -12.74 11.13 -25.04
C ALA A 238 -11.78 11.04 -23.86
N LEU A 239 -12.21 11.32 -22.63
CA LEU A 239 -11.39 11.22 -21.42
C LEU A 239 -11.00 9.77 -21.14
N VAL A 240 -11.93 8.84 -21.20
CA VAL A 240 -11.70 7.40 -20.98
C VAL A 240 -10.89 6.78 -22.13
N GLY A 241 -10.98 7.31 -23.34
CA GLY A 241 -10.24 6.84 -24.52
C GLY A 241 -8.78 7.26 -24.58
N PHE A 242 -8.36 8.29 -23.85
CA PHE A 242 -6.99 8.82 -23.91
C PHE A 242 -5.94 7.97 -23.14
N ASP A 243 -6.31 7.42 -21.98
CA ASP A 243 -5.46 6.46 -21.25
C ASP A 243 -6.38 5.60 -20.36
N ARG A 244 -6.75 4.45 -20.85
CA ARG A 244 -7.43 3.46 -20.01
C ARG A 244 -6.48 3.06 -18.89
N ALA A 245 -6.72 3.53 -17.67
CA ALA A 245 -6.11 2.92 -16.50
C ALA A 245 -6.28 1.39 -16.62
N ILE A 246 -5.24 0.63 -16.35
CA ILE A 246 -5.29 -0.83 -16.37
C ILE A 246 -6.32 -1.24 -15.32
N VAL A 247 -7.56 -1.41 -15.74
CA VAL A 247 -8.63 -1.93 -14.87
C VAL A 247 -8.31 -3.39 -14.62
N THR A 248 -7.75 -3.69 -13.47
CA THR A 248 -7.76 -5.05 -12.95
C THR A 248 -9.16 -5.28 -12.41
N ASP A 249 -9.94 -6.13 -13.06
CA ASP A 249 -11.20 -6.65 -12.55
C ASP A 249 -10.92 -7.43 -11.25
N ILE A 250 -10.89 -6.75 -10.12
CA ILE A 250 -10.92 -7.40 -8.82
C ILE A 250 -12.39 -7.64 -8.51
N ALA A 251 -12.86 -8.85 -8.79
CA ALA A 251 -14.18 -9.31 -8.41
C ALA A 251 -14.31 -9.30 -6.88
N GLY A 252 -15.09 -8.39 -6.31
CA GLY A 252 -15.36 -8.41 -4.87
C GLY A 252 -15.90 -7.13 -4.22
N THR A 253 -15.96 -5.99 -4.91
CA THR A 253 -16.44 -4.73 -4.34
C THR A 253 -17.74 -4.24 -5.00
N THR A 254 -18.76 -5.10 -5.03
CA THR A 254 -20.08 -4.76 -5.57
C THR A 254 -20.95 -4.10 -4.50
N ARG A 255 -20.74 -2.82 -4.19
CA ARG A 255 -21.76 -1.97 -3.53
C ARG A 255 -21.60 -0.46 -3.76
N ASP A 256 -20.57 -0.01 -4.45
CA ASP A 256 -20.39 1.40 -4.74
C ASP A 256 -20.81 1.71 -6.17
N THR A 257 -21.36 2.89 -6.39
CA THR A 257 -21.74 3.46 -7.69
C THR A 257 -20.62 3.20 -8.70
N VAL A 258 -20.98 2.78 -9.93
CA VAL A 258 -20.04 2.53 -11.02
C VAL A 258 -19.31 3.85 -11.32
N GLU A 259 -18.14 4.03 -10.71
CA GLU A 259 -17.25 5.14 -11.00
C GLU A 259 -16.37 4.75 -12.20
N GLU A 260 -16.45 5.51 -13.28
CA GLU A 260 -15.46 5.38 -14.36
C GLU A 260 -14.20 6.18 -14.00
N LYS A 261 -13.04 5.62 -14.36
CA LYS A 261 -11.73 6.19 -14.04
C LYS A 261 -11.01 6.59 -15.33
N ALA A 262 -10.45 7.79 -15.34
CA ALA A 262 -9.63 8.29 -16.44
C ALA A 262 -8.35 8.93 -15.91
N THR A 263 -7.23 8.77 -16.60
CA THR A 263 -5.97 9.43 -16.23
C THR A 263 -5.71 10.60 -17.17
N VAL A 264 -5.60 11.80 -16.64
CA VAL A 264 -5.32 13.02 -17.42
C VAL A 264 -4.10 13.72 -16.84
N GLY A 265 -3.04 13.83 -17.64
CA GLY A 265 -1.80 14.48 -17.20
C GLY A 265 -1.14 13.83 -15.98
N GLY A 266 -1.33 12.50 -15.79
CA GLY A 266 -0.80 11.77 -14.66
C GLY A 266 -1.67 11.82 -13.40
N VAL A 267 -2.81 12.53 -13.44
CA VAL A 267 -3.78 12.62 -12.34
C VAL A 267 -4.97 11.71 -12.63
N LEU A 268 -5.37 10.93 -11.63
CA LEU A 268 -6.56 10.09 -11.70
C LEU A 268 -7.82 10.95 -11.53
N LEU A 269 -8.74 10.90 -12.51
CA LEU A 269 -10.09 11.44 -12.41
C LEU A 269 -11.05 10.30 -12.07
N ARG A 270 -11.78 10.41 -10.98
CA ARG A 270 -12.89 9.53 -10.64
C ARG A 270 -14.19 10.19 -11.05
N LEU A 271 -14.81 9.66 -12.09
CA LEU A 271 -16.00 10.23 -12.70
C LEU A 271 -17.22 9.73 -11.95
N ILE A 272 -17.86 10.64 -11.21
CA ILE A 272 -19.02 10.35 -10.38
C ILE A 272 -20.29 10.41 -11.23
N ASP A 273 -21.21 9.46 -11.00
CA ASP A 273 -22.56 9.40 -11.60
C ASP A 273 -22.59 9.29 -13.13
N THR A 274 -21.79 8.34 -13.68
CA THR A 274 -21.83 8.02 -15.11
C THR A 274 -23.14 7.32 -15.54
N ALA A 275 -23.91 6.77 -14.59
CA ALA A 275 -25.16 6.06 -14.87
C ALA A 275 -26.26 6.96 -15.49
N GLY A 276 -26.23 8.27 -15.27
CA GLY A 276 -27.11 9.24 -15.91
C GLY A 276 -26.69 9.63 -17.35
N LEU A 277 -25.54 9.12 -17.83
CA LEU A 277 -24.99 9.45 -19.15
C LEU A 277 -25.33 8.40 -20.22
N HIS A 278 -25.83 7.23 -19.84
CA HIS A 278 -26.35 6.22 -20.76
C HIS A 278 -27.87 6.44 -20.96
N GLU A 279 -28.22 6.78 -22.17
CA GLU A 279 -29.56 7.13 -22.61
C GLU A 279 -30.60 6.07 -22.25
N THR A 280 -31.69 6.49 -21.57
CA THR A 280 -33.04 5.95 -21.79
C THR A 280 -34.02 7.09 -21.71
N ASP A 281 -34.78 7.24 -22.79
CA ASP A 281 -35.85 8.18 -22.91
C ASP A 281 -36.94 7.96 -21.84
N ASP A 282 -37.52 9.06 -21.38
CA ASP A 282 -38.76 9.23 -20.59
C ASP A 282 -38.66 9.01 -19.05
N LEU A 283 -39.06 10.06 -18.33
CA LEU A 283 -39.38 10.22 -16.90
C LEU A 283 -38.26 10.66 -15.94
N VAL A 284 -37.11 11.12 -16.40
CA VAL A 284 -35.90 11.30 -15.55
C VAL A 284 -35.52 12.77 -15.30
N GLU A 285 -36.23 13.78 -15.83
CA GLU A 285 -35.76 15.18 -15.66
C GLU A 285 -35.74 15.68 -14.20
N GLN A 286 -36.67 15.27 -13.35
CA GLN A 286 -36.67 15.69 -11.94
C GLN A 286 -35.68 14.91 -11.07
N LEU A 287 -35.50 13.61 -11.31
CA LEU A 287 -34.51 12.79 -10.62
C LEU A 287 -33.07 13.13 -11.06
N GLY A 288 -32.87 13.57 -12.30
CA GLY A 288 -31.58 14.00 -12.83
C GLY A 288 -31.02 15.26 -12.15
N VAL A 289 -31.89 16.20 -11.75
CA VAL A 289 -31.49 17.44 -11.07
C VAL A 289 -31.03 17.17 -9.62
N GLU A 290 -31.71 16.28 -8.88
CA GLU A 290 -31.31 15.92 -7.52
C GLU A 290 -30.00 15.09 -7.50
N ARG A 291 -29.86 14.15 -8.43
CA ARG A 291 -28.59 13.39 -8.58
C ARG A 291 -27.44 14.30 -8.99
N SER A 292 -27.66 15.23 -9.93
CA SER A 292 -26.64 16.20 -10.31
C SER A 292 -26.21 17.10 -9.16
N LYS A 293 -27.15 17.51 -8.28
CA LYS A 293 -26.82 18.28 -7.08
C LYS A 293 -25.96 17.49 -6.10
N LYS A 294 -26.31 16.23 -5.85
CA LYS A 294 -25.54 15.36 -4.97
C LYS A 294 -24.15 15.07 -5.54
N ALA A 295 -24.03 14.82 -6.85
CA ALA A 295 -22.74 14.64 -7.51
C ALA A 295 -21.85 15.89 -7.43
N VAL A 296 -22.43 17.10 -7.39
CA VAL A 296 -21.69 18.37 -7.17
C VAL A 296 -21.21 18.49 -5.72
N GLU A 297 -22.03 18.04 -4.76
CA GLU A 297 -21.67 18.07 -3.34
C GLU A 297 -20.53 17.08 -3.02
N ASP A 298 -20.49 15.94 -3.71
CA ASP A 298 -19.51 14.89 -3.53
C ASP A 298 -18.25 15.11 -4.40
N ALA A 299 -18.26 16.02 -5.36
CA ALA A 299 -17.12 16.31 -6.22
C ALA A 299 -16.15 17.31 -5.56
N ASP A 300 -14.86 17.11 -5.80
CA ASP A 300 -13.86 18.13 -5.47
C ASP A 300 -14.13 19.38 -6.34
N PRO A 301 -13.99 20.62 -5.82
CA PRO A 301 -14.35 21.82 -6.55
C PRO A 301 -13.51 21.96 -7.82
N VAL A 302 -14.12 21.69 -8.97
CA VAL A 302 -13.53 21.91 -10.28
C VAL A 302 -14.17 23.15 -10.90
N SER A 303 -13.36 24.17 -11.16
CA SER A 303 -13.79 25.36 -11.89
C SER A 303 -13.80 25.07 -13.39
N TYR A 304 -14.96 25.21 -14.06
CA TYR A 304 -15.03 25.09 -15.51
C TYR A 304 -15.65 26.34 -16.14
N THR A 305 -15.20 26.64 -17.35
CA THR A 305 -15.79 27.68 -18.21
C THR A 305 -16.60 27.02 -19.32
N HIS A 306 -17.72 27.65 -19.71
CA HIS A 306 -18.61 27.16 -20.76
C HIS A 306 -17.82 26.78 -22.03
N LEU A 307 -18.01 25.54 -22.46
CA LEU A 307 -17.75 25.14 -23.85
C LEU A 307 -18.98 25.59 -24.68
N ARG A 308 -18.76 26.54 -25.60
CA ARG A 308 -19.71 26.88 -26.66
C ARG A 308 -19.50 25.97 -27.86
#